data_f3be7101a24064a715a78b8ac6b0ab89
#
_entry.id   f3be7101a24064a715a78b8ac6b0ab89
#
_cell.length_a   1.000
_cell.length_b   1.000
_cell.length_c   1.000
_cell.angle_alpha   90.00
_cell.angle_beta   90.00
_cell.angle_gamma   90.00
#
_symmetry.space_group_name_H-M   'P 1'
#
loop_
_entity.id
_entity.type
_entity.pdbx_description
1 polymer ?
#
loop_
_entity_poly.entity_id
_entity_poly.type
_entity_poly.pdbx_seq_one_letter_code
_entity_poly.pdbx_strand_id
1 'polypeptide(L)'
;MTANLQAYKAHLQAPWGKIQYDIVFAFLESLKDKKILDFGSGFGIVADFLAEKNQVTAIEPNPEMIAERKQDFFYEQLQGSLDLLQQLPDQSFDVIICHNVLEYVSDPALYLTEFSRLLKKDAKISLVKHHEVGRIMHTVVFENDTEKAQQLLAGEEYQTHSMGAAKVYQVQDVISGLPLEVEDYQGVRIFCGLQSNDYKTAPDWAEKMLEMELAVCNQSPYRDIAAFQHVWLVKS
;
A
#
# COMPACT_ATOMS: atom_id res chain seq x y z
N MET A 1 15.97 -9.17 -14.61
CA MET A 1 15.15 -8.05 -14.08
C MET A 1 15.15 -6.90 -15.08
N THR A 2 13.97 -6.38 -15.45
CA THR A 2 13.84 -5.24 -16.37
C THR A 2 14.41 -3.96 -15.75
N ALA A 3 14.78 -2.96 -16.59
CA ALA A 3 15.30 -1.68 -16.10
C ALA A 3 14.32 -0.94 -15.18
N ASN A 4 13.01 -1.00 -15.48
CA ASN A 4 11.97 -0.41 -14.63
C ASN A 4 11.90 -1.08 -13.24
N LEU A 5 12.06 -2.39 -13.19
CA LEU A 5 12.02 -3.12 -11.93
C LEU A 5 13.27 -2.87 -11.08
N GLN A 6 14.43 -2.68 -11.72
CA GLN A 6 15.67 -2.26 -11.04
C GLN A 6 15.53 -0.87 -10.45
N ALA A 7 14.97 0.09 -11.20
CA ALA A 7 14.71 1.44 -10.73
C ALA A 7 13.72 1.44 -9.54
N TYR A 8 12.68 0.61 -9.61
CA TYR A 8 11.73 0.45 -8.53
C TYR A 8 12.41 -0.13 -7.27
N LYS A 9 13.22 -1.18 -7.41
CA LYS A 9 13.98 -1.76 -6.29
C LYS A 9 14.93 -0.74 -5.65
N ALA A 10 15.63 0.04 -6.47
CA ALA A 10 16.50 1.12 -5.98
C ALA A 10 15.71 2.21 -5.23
N HIS A 11 14.52 2.57 -5.73
CA HIS A 11 13.62 3.50 -5.04
C HIS A 11 13.21 2.99 -3.65
N LEU A 12 12.87 1.71 -3.54
CA LEU A 12 12.49 1.09 -2.26
C LEU A 12 13.65 1.08 -1.23
N GLN A 13 14.89 1.04 -1.70
CA GLN A 13 16.08 1.05 -0.85
C GLN A 13 16.51 2.47 -0.44
N ALA A 14 16.04 3.49 -1.12
CA ALA A 14 16.34 4.88 -0.79
C ALA A 14 15.63 5.33 0.51
N PRO A 15 16.14 6.34 1.24
CA PRO A 15 15.52 6.81 2.48
C PRO A 15 14.02 7.13 2.35
N TRP A 16 13.64 7.76 1.23
CA TRP A 16 12.25 8.12 0.94
C TRP A 16 11.35 6.94 0.57
N GLY A 17 11.92 5.81 0.14
CA GLY A 17 11.19 4.56 -0.06
C GLY A 17 11.05 3.77 1.24
N LYS A 18 12.12 3.71 2.04
CA LYS A 18 12.14 3.00 3.33
C LYS A 18 11.13 3.58 4.32
N ILE A 19 11.10 4.89 4.50
CA ILE A 19 10.20 5.54 5.46
C ILE A 19 8.72 5.23 5.19
N GLN A 20 8.33 5.00 3.95
CA GLN A 20 6.96 4.57 3.64
C GLN A 20 6.64 3.24 4.31
N TYR A 21 7.57 2.29 4.26
CA TYR A 21 7.39 0.99 4.93
C TYR A 21 7.47 1.11 6.44
N ASP A 22 8.36 1.95 6.98
CA ASP A 22 8.48 2.17 8.42
C ASP A 22 7.16 2.72 9.00
N ILE A 23 6.49 3.66 8.29
CA ILE A 23 5.15 4.17 8.65
C ILE A 23 4.12 3.03 8.62
N VAL A 24 4.08 2.25 7.54
CA VAL A 24 3.13 1.14 7.38
C VAL A 24 3.38 0.05 8.43
N PHE A 25 4.64 -0.28 8.72
CA PHE A 25 4.98 -1.26 9.75
C PHE A 25 4.48 -0.84 11.14
N ALA A 26 4.57 0.45 11.48
CA ALA A 26 3.99 0.95 12.74
C ALA A 26 2.47 0.70 12.83
N PHE A 27 1.74 0.76 11.71
CA PHE A 27 0.31 0.43 11.68
C PHE A 27 0.02 -1.07 11.79
N LEU A 28 0.95 -1.91 11.35
CA LEU A 28 0.80 -3.38 11.32
C LEU A 28 1.44 -4.07 12.53
N GLU A 29 2.22 -3.37 13.35
CA GLU A 29 3.04 -3.94 14.43
C GLU A 29 2.24 -4.74 15.47
N SER A 30 0.99 -4.35 15.70
CA SER A 30 0.07 -5.03 16.63
C SER A 30 -0.44 -6.38 16.12
N LEU A 31 -0.25 -6.72 14.84
CA LEU A 31 -0.68 -7.98 14.26
C LEU A 31 0.22 -9.12 14.75
N LYS A 32 -0.37 -10.05 15.49
CA LYS A 32 0.33 -11.18 16.08
C LYS A 32 -0.56 -12.41 16.10
N ASP A 33 0.04 -13.58 15.85
CA ASP A 33 -0.63 -14.88 15.86
C ASP A 33 -1.83 -14.94 14.87
N LYS A 34 -1.71 -14.25 13.72
CA LYS A 34 -2.74 -14.15 12.68
C LYS A 34 -2.37 -14.99 11.46
N LYS A 35 -3.41 -15.47 10.75
CA LYS A 35 -3.28 -16.01 9.41
C LYS A 35 -3.52 -14.88 8.40
N ILE A 36 -2.49 -14.46 7.69
CA ILE A 36 -2.48 -13.26 6.85
C ILE A 36 -2.29 -13.65 5.38
N LEU A 37 -3.05 -13.01 4.50
CA LEU A 37 -2.82 -13.00 3.06
C LEU A 37 -2.18 -11.65 2.70
N ASP A 38 -0.99 -11.66 2.07
CA ASP A 38 -0.38 -10.48 1.45
C ASP A 38 -0.55 -10.57 -0.06
N PHE A 39 -1.53 -9.83 -0.60
CA PHE A 39 -1.88 -9.83 -2.02
C PHE A 39 -1.19 -8.70 -2.76
N GLY A 40 -0.44 -9.03 -3.82
CA GLY A 40 0.46 -8.12 -4.51
C GLY A 40 1.72 -7.86 -3.71
N SER A 41 2.31 -8.90 -3.14
CA SER A 41 3.43 -8.82 -2.18
C SER A 41 4.70 -8.20 -2.75
N GLY A 42 4.82 -8.08 -4.08
CA GLY A 42 5.97 -7.50 -4.75
C GLY A 42 7.30 -8.15 -4.34
N PHE A 43 8.21 -7.37 -3.81
CA PHE A 43 9.48 -7.84 -3.26
C PHE A 43 9.38 -8.43 -1.84
N GLY A 44 8.18 -8.75 -1.36
CA GLY A 44 7.97 -9.45 -0.09
C GLY A 44 8.29 -8.63 1.17
N ILE A 45 8.41 -7.30 1.08
CA ILE A 45 8.85 -6.47 2.21
C ILE A 45 7.83 -6.53 3.37
N VAL A 46 6.54 -6.45 3.07
CA VAL A 46 5.47 -6.51 4.08
C VAL A 46 5.24 -7.95 4.53
N ALA A 47 5.25 -8.92 3.59
CA ALA A 47 5.13 -10.33 3.91
C ALA A 47 6.20 -10.78 4.90
N ASP A 48 7.47 -10.42 4.65
CA ASP A 48 8.61 -10.77 5.50
C ASP A 48 8.49 -10.14 6.90
N PHE A 49 8.14 -8.86 6.99
CA PHE A 49 7.90 -8.18 8.27
C PHE A 49 6.82 -8.86 9.09
N LEU A 50 5.70 -9.21 8.46
CA LEU A 50 4.57 -9.86 9.15
C LEU A 50 4.86 -11.30 9.53
N ALA A 51 5.69 -12.01 8.75
CA ALA A 51 6.04 -13.41 8.97
C ALA A 51 6.85 -13.66 10.25
N GLU A 52 7.47 -12.62 10.83
CA GLU A 52 8.13 -12.72 12.13
C GLU A 52 7.19 -13.21 13.24
N LYS A 53 5.93 -12.77 13.20
CA LYS A 53 4.95 -13.01 14.29
C LYS A 53 3.63 -13.64 13.82
N ASN A 54 3.51 -13.97 12.52
CA ASN A 54 2.26 -14.43 11.92
C ASN A 54 2.49 -15.56 10.91
N GLN A 55 1.43 -16.27 10.56
CA GLN A 55 1.42 -17.18 9.43
C GLN A 55 1.02 -16.41 8.18
N VAL A 56 1.95 -16.22 7.24
CA VAL A 56 1.74 -15.41 6.04
C VAL A 56 1.74 -16.27 4.78
N THR A 57 0.73 -16.06 3.93
CA THR A 57 0.68 -16.50 2.52
C THR A 57 0.76 -15.25 1.65
N ALA A 58 1.76 -15.16 0.78
CA ALA A 58 1.97 -14.04 -0.14
C ALA A 58 1.62 -14.44 -1.57
N ILE A 59 0.94 -13.57 -2.31
CA ILE A 59 0.60 -13.77 -3.73
C ILE A 59 1.19 -12.60 -4.52
N GLU A 60 1.93 -12.93 -5.59
CA GLU A 60 2.54 -11.95 -6.51
C GLU A 60 2.53 -12.54 -7.93
N PRO A 61 2.04 -11.81 -8.97
CA PRO A 61 2.06 -12.31 -10.33
C PRO A 61 3.44 -12.26 -10.99
N ASN A 62 4.33 -11.34 -10.59
CA ASN A 62 5.60 -11.13 -11.26
C ASN A 62 6.71 -12.06 -10.74
N PRO A 63 7.17 -13.04 -11.53
CA PRO A 63 8.20 -13.99 -11.10
C PRO A 63 9.57 -13.34 -10.83
N GLU A 64 9.89 -12.20 -11.48
CA GLU A 64 11.15 -11.49 -11.20
C GLU A 64 11.14 -10.83 -9.81
N MET A 65 9.98 -10.33 -9.37
CA MET A 65 9.82 -9.80 -8.00
C MET A 65 9.90 -10.91 -6.96
N ILE A 66 9.25 -12.04 -7.23
CA ILE A 66 9.30 -13.23 -6.37
C ILE A 66 10.74 -13.74 -6.21
N ALA A 67 11.52 -13.79 -7.30
CA ALA A 67 12.91 -14.28 -7.27
C ALA A 67 13.84 -13.39 -6.42
N GLU A 68 13.53 -12.10 -6.32
CA GLU A 68 14.31 -11.09 -5.60
C GLU A 68 13.67 -10.66 -4.27
N ARG A 69 12.68 -11.43 -3.80
CA ARG A 69 11.90 -11.08 -2.61
C ARG A 69 12.74 -11.17 -1.34
N LYS A 70 12.40 -10.31 -0.38
CA LYS A 70 12.89 -10.40 0.98
C LYS A 70 12.29 -11.62 1.66
N GLN A 71 13.09 -12.43 2.33
CA GLN A 71 12.67 -13.65 3.01
C GLN A 71 13.63 -13.97 4.17
N ASP A 72 13.73 -13.05 5.13
CA ASP A 72 14.47 -13.29 6.38
C ASP A 72 13.66 -14.21 7.30
N PHE A 73 12.31 -14.13 7.22
CA PHE A 73 11.37 -15.02 7.87
C PHE A 73 10.64 -15.90 6.85
N PHE A 74 10.19 -17.07 7.27
CA PHE A 74 9.48 -18.00 6.39
C PHE A 74 8.03 -17.55 6.18
N TYR A 75 7.62 -17.44 4.92
CA TYR A 75 6.23 -17.33 4.48
C TYR A 75 6.00 -18.13 3.19
N GLU A 76 4.77 -18.55 2.98
CA GLU A 76 4.36 -19.22 1.75
C GLU A 76 4.25 -18.19 0.61
N GLN A 77 5.00 -18.40 -0.49
CA GLN A 77 4.93 -17.54 -1.68
C GLN A 77 4.27 -18.29 -2.83
N LEU A 78 3.18 -17.73 -3.34
CA LEU A 78 2.44 -18.24 -4.49
C LEU A 78 2.57 -17.25 -5.66
N GLN A 79 2.72 -17.80 -6.88
CA GLN A 79 2.69 -16.98 -8.08
C GLN A 79 1.29 -17.01 -8.69
N GLY A 80 0.63 -15.86 -8.78
CA GLY A 80 -0.73 -15.76 -9.32
C GLY A 80 -1.35 -14.39 -9.08
N SER A 81 -2.62 -14.28 -9.42
CA SER A 81 -3.44 -13.09 -9.27
C SER A 81 -4.86 -13.47 -8.83
N LEU A 82 -5.91 -12.85 -9.42
CA LEU A 82 -7.31 -13.07 -9.09
C LEU A 82 -7.73 -14.55 -9.21
N ASP A 83 -7.26 -15.23 -10.24
CA ASP A 83 -7.51 -16.65 -10.49
C ASP A 83 -7.08 -17.54 -9.33
N LEU A 84 -5.99 -17.17 -8.66
CA LEU A 84 -5.52 -17.91 -7.49
C LEU A 84 -6.38 -17.59 -6.25
N LEU A 85 -6.81 -16.33 -6.06
CA LEU A 85 -7.73 -15.98 -4.98
C LEU A 85 -8.99 -16.82 -5.02
N GLN A 86 -9.56 -17.03 -6.21
CA GLN A 86 -10.78 -17.82 -6.42
C GLN A 86 -10.65 -19.30 -6.05
N GLN A 87 -9.42 -19.81 -5.99
CA GLN A 87 -9.14 -21.19 -5.61
C GLN A 87 -8.93 -21.37 -4.08
N LEU A 88 -8.70 -20.28 -3.36
CA LEU A 88 -8.52 -20.33 -1.91
C LEU A 88 -9.85 -20.55 -1.20
N PRO A 89 -9.87 -21.32 -0.08
CA PRO A 89 -11.10 -21.60 0.65
C PRO A 89 -11.65 -20.36 1.36
N ASP A 90 -12.97 -20.30 1.48
CA ASP A 90 -13.68 -19.23 2.18
C ASP A 90 -13.21 -19.12 3.64
N GLN A 91 -13.31 -17.91 4.21
CA GLN A 91 -13.07 -17.63 5.63
C GLN A 91 -11.74 -18.18 6.14
N SER A 92 -10.67 -17.98 5.34
CA SER A 92 -9.35 -18.54 5.61
C SER A 92 -8.41 -17.61 6.35
N PHE A 93 -8.63 -16.29 6.27
CA PHE A 93 -7.67 -15.30 6.76
C PHE A 93 -8.26 -14.39 7.83
N ASP A 94 -7.42 -14.04 8.80
CA ASP A 94 -7.72 -13.06 9.84
C ASP A 94 -7.46 -11.62 9.37
N VAL A 95 -6.48 -11.46 8.46
CA VAL A 95 -6.14 -10.16 7.84
C VAL A 95 -5.76 -10.38 6.39
N ILE A 96 -6.17 -9.48 5.52
CA ILE A 96 -5.67 -9.38 4.15
C ILE A 96 -4.94 -8.05 4.00
N ILE A 97 -3.73 -8.10 3.48
CA ILE A 97 -2.90 -6.95 3.12
C ILE A 97 -3.02 -6.77 1.61
N CYS A 98 -3.33 -5.53 1.17
CA CYS A 98 -3.37 -5.17 -0.24
C CYS A 98 -2.85 -3.73 -0.38
N HIS A 99 -1.55 -3.59 -0.65
CA HIS A 99 -0.88 -2.30 -0.64
C HIS A 99 -0.42 -1.90 -2.03
N ASN A 100 -0.94 -0.77 -2.55
CA ASN A 100 -0.60 -0.20 -3.87
C ASN A 100 -0.83 -1.20 -5.03
N VAL A 101 -1.96 -1.89 -5.03
CA VAL A 101 -2.31 -2.91 -6.03
C VAL A 101 -3.58 -2.54 -6.81
N LEU A 102 -4.64 -2.13 -6.11
CA LEU A 102 -5.96 -1.96 -6.73
C LEU A 102 -6.02 -0.81 -7.74
N GLU A 103 -5.07 0.10 -7.70
CA GLU A 103 -4.91 1.16 -8.70
C GLU A 103 -4.52 0.65 -10.09
N TYR A 104 -3.97 -0.55 -10.17
CA TYR A 104 -3.42 -1.16 -11.38
C TYR A 104 -4.30 -2.26 -11.95
N VAL A 105 -5.42 -2.59 -11.30
CA VAL A 105 -6.37 -3.59 -11.79
C VAL A 105 -7.54 -2.95 -12.52
N SER A 106 -8.16 -3.70 -13.42
CA SER A 106 -9.29 -3.20 -14.21
C SER A 106 -10.56 -3.01 -13.39
N ASP A 107 -10.79 -3.88 -12.41
CA ASP A 107 -11.98 -3.90 -11.57
C ASP A 107 -11.63 -4.15 -10.09
N PRO A 108 -11.36 -3.10 -9.31
CA PRO A 108 -11.06 -3.22 -7.87
C PRO A 108 -12.16 -3.91 -7.06
N ALA A 109 -13.44 -3.72 -7.41
CA ALA A 109 -14.56 -4.30 -6.68
C ALA A 109 -14.57 -5.83 -6.73
N LEU A 110 -14.13 -6.41 -7.85
CA LEU A 110 -14.01 -7.85 -8.00
C LEU A 110 -12.99 -8.45 -7.02
N TYR A 111 -11.84 -7.78 -6.83
CA TYR A 111 -10.83 -8.20 -5.85
C TYR A 111 -11.35 -8.08 -4.41
N LEU A 112 -12.03 -6.97 -4.08
CA LEU A 112 -12.61 -6.78 -2.75
C LEU A 112 -13.74 -7.76 -2.46
N THR A 113 -14.49 -8.21 -3.47
CA THR A 113 -15.46 -9.30 -3.34
C THR A 113 -14.76 -10.60 -2.91
N GLU A 114 -13.67 -10.98 -3.58
CA GLU A 114 -12.89 -12.16 -3.22
C GLU A 114 -12.24 -12.00 -1.84
N PHE A 115 -11.68 -10.84 -1.52
CA PHE A 115 -11.14 -10.58 -0.18
C PHE A 115 -12.22 -10.74 0.89
N SER A 116 -13.41 -10.19 0.67
CA SER A 116 -14.53 -10.36 1.59
C SER A 116 -14.91 -11.84 1.79
N ARG A 117 -14.91 -12.65 0.72
CA ARG A 117 -15.16 -14.11 0.81
C ARG A 117 -14.10 -14.82 1.65
N LEU A 118 -12.82 -14.47 1.43
CA LEU A 118 -11.66 -15.07 2.08
C LEU A 118 -11.50 -14.67 3.55
N LEU A 119 -12.02 -13.50 3.95
CA LEU A 119 -11.98 -13.05 5.33
C LEU A 119 -12.88 -13.90 6.24
N LYS A 120 -12.36 -14.23 7.41
CA LYS A 120 -13.15 -14.75 8.53
C LYS A 120 -14.15 -13.68 9.02
N LYS A 121 -15.04 -14.06 9.90
CA LYS A 121 -15.89 -13.11 10.61
C LYS A 121 -15.01 -12.18 11.47
N ASP A 122 -15.38 -10.90 11.54
CA ASP A 122 -14.67 -9.85 12.29
C ASP A 122 -13.20 -9.65 11.87
N ALA A 123 -12.84 -10.13 10.67
CA ALA A 123 -11.51 -9.97 10.06
C ALA A 123 -11.41 -8.66 9.27
N LYS A 124 -10.17 -8.25 8.94
CA LYS A 124 -9.89 -6.93 8.38
C LYS A 124 -9.06 -6.98 7.10
N ILE A 125 -9.20 -5.95 6.27
CA ILE A 125 -8.29 -5.66 5.17
C ILE A 125 -7.46 -4.43 5.55
N SER A 126 -6.15 -4.52 5.40
CA SER A 126 -5.23 -3.40 5.39
C SER A 126 -5.02 -3.01 3.92
N LEU A 127 -5.55 -1.86 3.53
CA LEU A 127 -5.49 -1.35 2.17
C LEU A 127 -4.64 -0.08 2.14
N VAL A 128 -3.54 -0.07 1.39
CA VAL A 128 -2.79 1.17 1.08
C VAL A 128 -3.04 1.54 -0.37
N LYS A 129 -3.45 2.78 -0.58
CA LYS A 129 -3.76 3.31 -1.91
C LYS A 129 -3.21 4.72 -2.11
N HIS A 130 -3.00 5.08 -3.36
CA HIS A 130 -2.69 6.46 -3.70
C HIS A 130 -3.82 7.40 -3.31
N HIS A 131 -3.46 8.58 -2.84
CA HIS A 131 -4.40 9.63 -2.47
C HIS A 131 -4.39 10.76 -3.51
N GLU A 132 -5.55 11.10 -4.04
CA GLU A 132 -5.71 12.11 -5.08
C GLU A 132 -5.16 13.47 -4.66
N VAL A 133 -5.61 13.96 -3.49
CA VAL A 133 -5.15 15.23 -2.94
C VAL A 133 -3.64 15.23 -2.74
N GLY A 134 -3.11 14.15 -2.15
CA GLY A 134 -1.66 14.01 -1.91
C GLY A 134 -0.84 13.99 -3.20
N ARG A 135 -1.38 13.43 -4.30
CA ARG A 135 -0.74 13.48 -5.62
C ARG A 135 -0.66 14.89 -6.17
N ILE A 136 -1.77 15.62 -6.11
CA ILE A 136 -1.81 17.02 -6.56
C ILE A 136 -0.81 17.84 -5.73
N MET A 137 -0.82 17.69 -4.41
CA MET A 137 0.12 18.34 -3.51
C MET A 137 1.58 18.03 -3.86
N HIS A 138 1.89 16.75 -4.09
CA HIS A 138 3.23 16.30 -4.49
C HIS A 138 3.65 16.92 -5.82
N THR A 139 2.77 16.94 -6.82
CA THR A 139 3.05 17.47 -8.14
C THR A 139 3.34 18.97 -8.08
N VAL A 140 2.59 19.73 -7.28
CA VAL A 140 2.84 21.17 -7.12
C VAL A 140 4.08 21.46 -6.28
N VAL A 141 4.20 20.79 -5.11
CA VAL A 141 5.19 21.19 -4.09
C VAL A 141 6.55 20.52 -4.33
N PHE A 142 6.55 19.23 -4.68
CA PHE A 142 7.79 18.47 -4.87
C PHE A 142 8.30 18.52 -6.33
N GLU A 143 7.41 18.30 -7.31
CA GLU A 143 7.78 18.28 -8.73
C GLU A 143 7.85 19.69 -9.32
N ASN A 144 7.23 20.70 -8.68
CA ASN A 144 7.09 22.09 -9.16
C ASN A 144 6.41 22.16 -10.55
N ASP A 145 5.41 21.30 -10.79
CA ASP A 145 4.70 21.16 -12.05
C ASP A 145 3.22 21.52 -11.89
N THR A 146 2.91 22.80 -12.10
CA THR A 146 1.55 23.33 -11.96
C THR A 146 0.64 22.96 -13.13
N GLU A 147 1.21 22.72 -14.33
CA GLU A 147 0.43 22.31 -15.52
C GLU A 147 -0.09 20.89 -15.33
N LYS A 148 0.78 19.96 -14.94
CA LYS A 148 0.41 18.59 -14.62
C LYS A 148 -0.58 18.53 -13.44
N ALA A 149 -0.40 19.39 -12.43
CA ALA A 149 -1.35 19.44 -11.31
C ALA A 149 -2.75 19.90 -11.75
N GLN A 150 -2.86 20.85 -12.71
CA GLN A 150 -4.15 21.24 -13.28
C GLN A 150 -4.81 20.09 -14.07
N GLN A 151 -4.03 19.30 -14.81
CA GLN A 151 -4.51 18.11 -15.50
C GLN A 151 -5.09 17.09 -14.52
N LEU A 152 -4.37 16.82 -13.41
CA LEU A 152 -4.85 15.93 -12.35
C LEU A 152 -6.14 16.46 -11.70
N LEU A 153 -6.24 17.77 -11.44
CA LEU A 153 -7.47 18.41 -10.95
C LEU A 153 -8.64 18.28 -11.93
N ALA A 154 -8.35 18.22 -13.23
CA ALA A 154 -9.35 17.98 -14.28
C ALA A 154 -9.74 16.49 -14.44
N GLY A 155 -9.13 15.58 -13.65
CA GLY A 155 -9.43 14.15 -13.65
C GLY A 155 -8.60 13.34 -14.63
N GLU A 156 -7.48 13.86 -15.15
CA GLU A 156 -6.58 13.07 -15.99
C GLU A 156 -5.87 11.97 -15.19
N GLU A 157 -5.59 10.82 -15.86
CA GLU A 157 -4.92 9.69 -15.23
C GLU A 157 -3.46 10.02 -14.87
N TYR A 158 -3.06 9.61 -13.68
CA TYR A 158 -1.69 9.75 -13.23
C TYR A 158 -0.80 8.62 -13.76
N GLN A 159 0.33 8.98 -14.35
CA GLN A 159 1.37 8.03 -14.77
C GLN A 159 2.40 7.88 -13.65
N THR A 160 2.53 6.66 -13.12
CA THR A 160 3.60 6.36 -12.16
C THR A 160 4.92 6.10 -12.88
N HIS A 161 6.04 6.43 -12.25
CA HIS A 161 7.36 6.25 -12.86
C HIS A 161 7.74 4.78 -13.13
N SER A 162 7.16 3.82 -12.41
CA SER A 162 7.59 2.42 -12.43
C SER A 162 6.53 1.41 -12.82
N MET A 163 5.25 1.69 -12.56
CA MET A 163 4.16 0.71 -12.70
C MET A 163 3.12 1.10 -13.75
N GLY A 164 3.31 2.21 -14.47
CA GLY A 164 2.39 2.69 -15.50
C GLY A 164 1.23 3.52 -14.96
N ALA A 165 0.11 3.54 -15.69
CA ALA A 165 -1.07 4.30 -15.30
C ALA A 165 -1.70 3.73 -14.03
N ALA A 166 -1.93 4.59 -13.06
CA ALA A 166 -2.61 4.24 -11.82
C ALA A 166 -3.92 5.03 -11.71
N LYS A 167 -5.03 4.32 -11.53
CA LYS A 167 -6.35 4.92 -11.34
C LYS A 167 -6.55 5.29 -9.88
N VAL A 168 -6.96 6.51 -9.63
CA VAL A 168 -7.44 6.90 -8.30
C VAL A 168 -8.89 6.44 -8.17
N TYR A 169 -9.25 5.92 -7.02
CA TYR A 169 -10.62 5.48 -6.72
C TYR A 169 -11.00 5.89 -5.29
N GLN A 170 -12.29 6.09 -5.07
CA GLN A 170 -12.82 6.28 -3.72
C GLN A 170 -13.18 4.92 -3.13
N VAL A 171 -12.71 4.64 -1.91
CA VAL A 171 -12.91 3.33 -1.26
C VAL A 171 -14.40 3.03 -1.10
N GLN A 172 -15.19 4.03 -0.71
CA GLN A 172 -16.65 3.92 -0.53
C GLN A 172 -17.37 3.45 -1.79
N ASP A 173 -16.89 3.89 -2.98
CA ASP A 173 -17.51 3.51 -4.25
C ASP A 173 -17.26 2.03 -4.57
N VAL A 174 -16.01 1.57 -4.34
CA VAL A 174 -15.62 0.19 -4.69
C VAL A 174 -16.09 -0.86 -3.68
N ILE A 175 -16.39 -0.47 -2.44
CA ILE A 175 -16.99 -1.38 -1.44
C ILE A 175 -18.52 -1.36 -1.45
N SER A 176 -19.14 -0.47 -2.26
CA SER A 176 -20.59 -0.35 -2.32
C SER A 176 -21.26 -1.68 -2.67
N GLY A 177 -22.18 -2.14 -1.80
CA GLY A 177 -22.87 -3.42 -1.96
C GLY A 177 -22.07 -4.65 -1.48
N LEU A 178 -20.86 -4.48 -0.99
CA LEU A 178 -20.07 -5.53 -0.32
C LEU A 178 -20.29 -5.48 1.20
N PRO A 179 -20.16 -6.61 1.92
CA PRO A 179 -20.19 -6.64 3.37
C PRO A 179 -18.84 -6.16 3.96
N LEU A 180 -18.44 -4.96 3.60
CA LEU A 180 -17.21 -4.29 4.02
C LEU A 180 -17.54 -2.85 4.42
N GLU A 181 -16.93 -2.39 5.51
CA GLU A 181 -17.07 -1.03 6.01
C GLU A 181 -15.69 -0.44 6.29
N VAL A 182 -15.54 0.87 6.08
CA VAL A 182 -14.34 1.61 6.48
C VAL A 182 -14.37 1.79 7.99
N GLU A 183 -13.43 1.16 8.70
CA GLU A 183 -13.27 1.35 10.15
C GLU A 183 -12.53 2.65 10.45
N ASP A 184 -11.40 2.89 9.79
CA ASP A 184 -10.57 4.09 9.95
C ASP A 184 -9.59 4.22 8.78
N TYR A 185 -8.94 5.40 8.65
CA TYR A 185 -7.83 5.58 7.74
C TYR A 185 -6.75 6.48 8.32
N GLN A 186 -5.50 6.23 7.93
CA GLN A 186 -4.33 6.99 8.29
C GLN A 186 -3.66 7.57 7.04
N GLY A 187 -3.04 8.75 7.21
CA GLY A 187 -2.17 9.30 6.18
C GLY A 187 -0.80 8.62 6.18
N VAL A 188 -0.25 8.34 4.99
CA VAL A 188 1.10 7.83 4.79
C VAL A 188 1.88 8.78 3.91
N ARG A 189 3.07 9.21 4.35
CA ARG A 189 3.91 10.20 3.68
C ARG A 189 3.21 11.57 3.57
N ILE A 190 2.85 12.13 4.70
CA ILE A 190 2.20 13.44 4.83
C ILE A 190 3.22 14.55 4.53
N PHE A 191 4.30 14.61 5.29
CA PHE A 191 5.35 15.61 5.16
C PHE A 191 6.48 15.17 4.23
N CYS A 192 6.96 13.94 4.42
CA CYS A 192 8.07 13.42 3.63
C CYS A 192 7.73 13.29 2.14
N GLY A 193 6.46 13.14 1.80
CA GLY A 193 5.99 13.15 0.41
C GLY A 193 6.15 14.49 -0.29
N LEU A 194 6.16 15.60 0.44
CA LEU A 194 6.24 16.96 -0.06
C LEU A 194 7.66 17.56 0.03
N GLN A 195 8.55 16.93 0.79
CA GLN A 195 9.90 17.43 1.04
C GLN A 195 10.87 17.01 -0.06
N SER A 196 11.79 17.92 -0.47
CA SER A 196 12.88 17.57 -1.39
C SER A 196 13.74 16.41 -0.88
N ASN A 197 14.21 15.56 -1.80
CA ASN A 197 15.09 14.44 -1.47
C ASN A 197 16.43 14.85 -0.89
N ASP A 198 16.88 16.09 -1.13
CA ASP A 198 18.14 16.63 -0.60
C ASP A 198 18.16 16.66 0.93
N TYR A 199 17.01 16.89 1.57
CA TYR A 199 16.86 16.87 3.03
C TYR A 199 16.85 15.47 3.62
N LYS A 200 16.52 14.45 2.82
CA LYS A 200 16.27 13.06 3.26
C LYS A 200 17.55 12.24 3.46
N THR A 201 18.71 12.83 3.24
CA THR A 201 20.03 12.19 3.38
C THR A 201 20.71 12.45 4.73
N ALA A 202 20.14 13.33 5.56
CA ALA A 202 20.68 13.59 6.90
C ALA A 202 20.58 12.33 7.79
N PRO A 203 21.58 12.01 8.61
CA PRO A 203 21.66 10.75 9.36
C PRO A 203 20.47 10.47 10.28
N ASP A 204 19.86 11.51 10.85
CA ASP A 204 18.74 11.43 11.79
C ASP A 204 17.37 11.78 11.15
N TRP A 205 17.37 12.03 9.83
CA TRP A 205 16.16 12.46 9.14
C TRP A 205 15.04 11.44 9.23
N ALA A 206 15.33 10.16 8.97
CA ALA A 206 14.32 9.12 8.90
C ALA A 206 13.62 8.92 10.26
N GLU A 207 14.38 8.89 11.35
CA GLU A 207 13.84 8.73 12.71
C GLU A 207 12.92 9.90 13.09
N LYS A 208 13.42 11.14 12.94
CA LYS A 208 12.65 12.34 13.28
C LYS A 208 11.42 12.52 12.39
N MET A 209 11.54 12.18 11.10
CA MET A 209 10.41 12.26 10.18
C MET A 209 9.36 11.20 10.47
N LEU A 210 9.77 9.97 10.80
CA LEU A 210 8.85 8.90 11.20
C LEU A 210 8.04 9.32 12.44
N GLU A 211 8.69 9.88 13.45
CA GLU A 211 8.02 10.39 14.65
C GLU A 211 6.95 11.44 14.28
N MET A 212 7.28 12.39 13.42
CA MET A 212 6.36 13.43 12.96
C MET A 212 5.20 12.88 12.13
N GLU A 213 5.46 11.94 11.22
CA GLU A 213 4.44 11.28 10.40
C GLU A 213 3.43 10.55 11.30
N LEU A 214 3.92 9.76 12.26
CA LEU A 214 3.08 8.98 13.18
C LEU A 214 2.30 9.86 14.15
N ALA A 215 2.84 11.01 14.58
CA ALA A 215 2.17 11.94 15.46
C ALA A 215 0.89 12.53 14.88
N VAL A 216 0.78 12.63 13.55
CA VAL A 216 -0.34 13.30 12.86
C VAL A 216 -1.10 12.40 11.88
N CYS A 217 -0.68 11.14 11.70
CA CYS A 217 -1.25 10.24 10.69
C CYS A 217 -2.78 10.04 10.80
N ASN A 218 -3.34 10.20 11.99
CA ASN A 218 -4.79 10.09 12.27
C ASN A 218 -5.50 11.45 12.33
N GLN A 219 -4.79 12.57 12.15
CA GLN A 219 -5.33 13.90 12.39
C GLN A 219 -5.66 14.63 11.07
N SER A 220 -6.93 15.02 10.89
CA SER A 220 -7.30 16.04 9.89
C SER A 220 -6.81 17.42 10.36
N PRO A 221 -6.28 18.30 9.48
CA PRO A 221 -6.21 18.11 8.02
C PRO A 221 -4.96 17.38 7.52
N TYR A 222 -4.04 16.95 8.39
CA TYR A 222 -2.75 16.37 7.98
C TYR A 222 -2.93 15.10 7.15
N ARG A 223 -3.71 14.13 7.64
CA ARG A 223 -3.96 12.88 6.92
C ARG A 223 -4.64 13.09 5.56
N ASP A 224 -5.34 14.21 5.39
CA ASP A 224 -6.13 14.52 4.20
C ASP A 224 -5.28 15.02 3.02
N ILE A 225 -3.98 15.32 3.26
CA ILE A 225 -3.02 15.72 2.22
C ILE A 225 -1.89 14.69 2.00
N ALA A 226 -1.95 13.55 2.67
CA ALA A 226 -0.94 12.49 2.58
C ALA A 226 -0.83 11.94 1.15
N ALA A 227 0.37 11.51 0.75
CA ALA A 227 0.60 10.89 -0.56
C ALA A 227 -0.19 9.59 -0.76
N PHE A 228 -0.37 8.83 0.33
CA PHE A 228 -1.17 7.61 0.34
C PHE A 228 -2.14 7.61 1.53
N GLN A 229 -3.20 6.84 1.38
CA GLN A 229 -4.11 6.48 2.47
C GLN A 229 -3.90 5.01 2.84
N HIS A 230 -3.71 4.74 4.11
CA HIS A 230 -3.86 3.40 4.67
C HIS A 230 -5.26 3.30 5.25
N VAL A 231 -6.06 2.38 4.77
CA VAL A 231 -7.47 2.21 5.13
C VAL A 231 -7.67 0.84 5.74
N TRP A 232 -8.29 0.79 6.92
CA TRP A 232 -8.78 -0.44 7.49
C TRP A 232 -10.23 -0.67 7.06
N LEU A 233 -10.46 -1.81 6.39
CA LEU A 233 -11.80 -2.28 6.09
C LEU A 233 -12.12 -3.46 7.00
N VAL A 234 -13.32 -3.46 7.59
CA VAL A 234 -13.83 -4.55 8.42
C VAL A 234 -14.95 -5.27 7.69
N LYS A 235 -15.03 -6.58 7.89
CA LYS A 235 -16.14 -7.38 7.40
C LYS A 235 -17.30 -7.29 8.37
N SER A 236 -18.40 -6.71 7.92
CA SER A 236 -19.68 -6.63 8.65
C SER A 236 -20.42 -7.97 8.70
#